data_c35910f6b719d56317059df4612ace8b
#
_entry.id   c35910f6b719d56317059df4612ace8b
#
_cell.length_a   1.000
_cell.length_b   1.000
_cell.length_c   1.000
_cell.angle_alpha   90.00
_cell.angle_beta   90.00
_cell.angle_gamma   90.00
#
_symmetry.space_group_name_H-M   'P 1'
#
loop_
_entity.id
_entity.type
_entity.pdbx_description
1 polymer ?
#
loop_
_entity_poly.entity_id
_entity_poly.type
_entity_poly.pdbx_seq_one_letter_code
_entity_poly.pdbx_strand_id
1 'polypeptide(L)'
;MRGTRVGRRLHVALLACIGLLAPGLTAGSDVADIKAVPFLGDKGRDGYAKFLAGQPTRAFALGDNGSFGYSAKRESRARAVAVALYHCNRAARNICRVYAVDDDVEYPRYAAFERQSLEALARLAREPVTYAEYAEEFKDFGVVSPENFRKDNYHAGTPLSLKGVRSTMTVDLVRMMTSSTPPVLIDALEGEGHKTLPGAYWVRGAGIYAESDEGNAEIRDRLGYLLAGVTRGDKSRPIVFFCLDSWCWLSFNAALRARDLGYTNVHWYRGGVKAWEAARLEMLPALQYGQVR
;
A
#
# COMPACT_ATOMS: atom_id res chain seq x y z
N MET A 1 -55.84 -11.56 7.16
CA MET A 1 -54.71 -10.85 7.79
C MET A 1 -53.59 -10.72 6.77
N ARG A 2 -53.39 -9.51 6.23
CA ARG A 2 -52.37 -9.22 5.18
C ARG A 2 -51.11 -8.72 5.86
N GLY A 3 -50.04 -9.50 5.79
CA GLY A 3 -48.73 -9.11 6.31
C GLY A 3 -47.96 -8.23 5.28
N THR A 4 -47.74 -6.99 5.64
CA THR A 4 -46.94 -6.03 4.87
C THR A 4 -45.45 -6.33 5.05
N ARG A 5 -44.78 -6.72 3.97
CA ARG A 5 -43.32 -6.78 3.89
C ARG A 5 -42.74 -5.36 3.82
N VAL A 6 -42.10 -4.92 4.87
CA VAL A 6 -41.28 -3.69 4.88
C VAL A 6 -39.93 -4.01 4.27
N GLY A 7 -39.77 -3.63 3.02
CA GLY A 7 -38.45 -3.69 2.36
C GLY A 7 -37.52 -2.61 2.92
N ARG A 8 -36.57 -3.01 3.76
CA ARG A 8 -35.45 -2.14 4.19
C ARG A 8 -34.51 -1.92 3.00
N ARG A 9 -34.64 -0.79 2.32
CA ARG A 9 -33.64 -0.32 1.39
C ARG A 9 -32.40 0.10 2.20
N LEU A 10 -31.34 -0.72 2.16
CA LEU A 10 -30.00 -0.31 2.60
C LEU A 10 -29.55 0.80 1.65
N HIS A 11 -29.54 2.03 2.14
CA HIS A 11 -28.79 3.10 1.49
C HIS A 11 -27.33 2.89 1.84
N VAL A 12 -26.60 2.27 0.92
CA VAL A 12 -25.13 2.30 0.93
C VAL A 12 -24.77 3.75 0.64
N ALA A 13 -24.47 4.51 1.70
CA ALA A 13 -23.82 5.81 1.55
C ALA A 13 -22.38 5.54 1.06
N LEU A 14 -22.20 5.51 -0.25
CA LEU A 14 -20.90 5.66 -0.86
C LEU A 14 -20.41 7.05 -0.44
N LEU A 15 -19.62 7.13 0.61
CA LEU A 15 -18.75 8.27 0.86
C LEU A 15 -17.69 8.25 -0.25
N ALA A 16 -18.09 8.76 -1.41
CA ALA A 16 -17.16 9.17 -2.44
C ALA A 16 -16.32 10.31 -1.84
N CYS A 17 -15.17 9.97 -1.27
CA CYS A 17 -14.05 10.90 -1.31
C CYS A 17 -13.73 11.07 -2.80
N ILE A 18 -14.52 11.91 -3.46
CA ILE A 18 -14.17 12.45 -4.77
C ILE A 18 -12.91 13.27 -4.53
N GLY A 19 -11.77 12.60 -4.58
CA GLY A 19 -10.52 13.27 -4.85
C GLY A 19 -10.79 14.03 -6.16
N LEU A 20 -10.65 15.34 -6.14
CA LEU A 20 -10.69 16.17 -7.33
C LEU A 20 -9.80 15.50 -8.37
N LEU A 21 -10.44 14.87 -9.37
CA LEU A 21 -9.75 14.34 -10.54
C LEU A 21 -9.04 15.52 -11.17
N ALA A 22 -7.72 15.54 -11.07
CA ALA A 22 -6.93 16.50 -11.83
C ALA A 22 -7.31 16.37 -13.30
N PRO A 23 -7.50 17.49 -14.02
CA PRO A 23 -7.89 17.48 -15.42
C PRO A 23 -6.88 16.63 -16.20
N GLY A 24 -7.41 15.71 -16.99
CA GLY A 24 -6.77 14.63 -17.73
C GLY A 24 -5.34 14.89 -18.20
N LEU A 25 -4.39 14.31 -17.48
CA LEU A 25 -3.04 14.07 -17.98
C LEU A 25 -3.15 12.93 -19.00
N THR A 26 -3.06 13.27 -20.29
CA THR A 26 -2.95 12.30 -21.37
C THR A 26 -1.59 11.59 -21.26
N ALA A 27 -1.54 10.31 -21.62
CA ALA A 27 -0.26 9.60 -21.82
C ALA A 27 0.57 10.39 -22.84
N GLY A 28 1.72 10.97 -22.39
CA GLY A 28 2.57 11.84 -23.21
C GLY A 28 2.74 13.26 -22.67
N SER A 29 2.45 13.52 -21.39
CA SER A 29 2.79 14.81 -20.76
C SER A 29 4.30 15.03 -20.81
N ASP A 30 4.70 16.17 -21.35
CA ASP A 30 6.12 16.58 -21.32
C ASP A 30 6.55 16.80 -19.87
N VAL A 31 7.56 16.07 -19.42
CA VAL A 31 8.12 16.23 -18.07
C VAL A 31 8.60 17.66 -17.81
N ALA A 32 8.99 18.40 -18.86
CA ALA A 32 9.41 19.78 -18.76
C ALA A 32 8.26 20.76 -18.51
N ASP A 33 6.99 20.37 -18.76
CA ASP A 33 5.86 21.24 -18.51
C ASP A 33 5.48 21.31 -17.04
N ILE A 34 6.13 22.22 -16.32
CA ILE A 34 5.87 22.47 -14.89
C ILE A 34 4.43 22.87 -14.59
N LYS A 35 3.70 23.44 -15.57
CA LYS A 35 2.30 23.85 -15.39
C LYS A 35 1.36 22.66 -15.43
N ALA A 36 1.76 21.57 -16.06
CA ALA A 36 0.99 20.33 -16.09
C ALA A 36 1.08 19.53 -14.76
N VAL A 37 2.02 19.86 -13.86
CA VAL A 37 2.18 19.18 -12.58
C VAL A 37 1.05 19.59 -11.63
N PRO A 38 0.13 18.69 -11.23
CA PRO A 38 -1.01 19.05 -10.41
C PRO A 38 -0.60 19.42 -8.98
N PHE A 39 -1.45 20.16 -8.27
CA PHE A 39 -1.36 20.47 -6.84
C PHE A 39 -0.16 21.32 -6.38
N LEU A 40 0.79 21.66 -7.25
CA LEU A 40 1.98 22.42 -6.84
C LEU A 40 1.68 23.91 -6.60
N GLY A 41 1.97 24.38 -5.39
CA GLY A 41 2.19 25.79 -5.11
C GLY A 41 3.60 26.25 -5.51
N ASP A 42 3.96 27.50 -5.20
CA ASP A 42 5.23 28.11 -5.63
C ASP A 42 6.46 27.30 -5.16
N LYS A 43 6.51 26.92 -3.88
CA LYS A 43 7.59 26.06 -3.34
C LYS A 43 7.68 24.72 -4.04
N GLY A 44 6.54 24.15 -4.44
CA GLY A 44 6.50 22.91 -5.18
C GLY A 44 7.03 23.06 -6.60
N ARG A 45 6.72 24.18 -7.27
CA ARG A 45 7.28 24.53 -8.58
C ARG A 45 8.80 24.72 -8.55
N ASP A 46 9.31 25.38 -7.50
CA ASP A 46 10.76 25.50 -7.28
C ASP A 46 11.41 24.13 -7.05
N GLY A 47 10.76 23.26 -6.28
CA GLY A 47 11.20 21.88 -6.05
C GLY A 47 11.22 21.07 -7.35
N TYR A 48 10.20 21.26 -8.21
CA TYR A 48 10.12 20.60 -9.50
C TYR A 48 11.20 21.09 -10.46
N ALA A 49 11.47 22.40 -10.49
CA ALA A 49 12.56 22.97 -11.26
C ALA A 49 13.92 22.39 -10.85
N LYS A 50 14.15 22.17 -9.55
CA LYS A 50 15.37 21.51 -9.05
C LYS A 50 15.43 20.03 -9.48
N PHE A 51 14.30 19.34 -9.51
CA PHE A 51 14.23 17.99 -10.06
C PHE A 51 14.63 17.98 -11.55
N LEU A 52 14.08 18.89 -12.36
CA LEU A 52 14.40 18.98 -13.78
C LEU A 52 15.87 19.27 -14.03
N ALA A 53 16.50 20.14 -13.22
CA ALA A 53 17.92 20.45 -13.28
C ALA A 53 18.83 19.36 -12.70
N GLY A 54 18.27 18.38 -12.02
CA GLY A 54 19.01 17.30 -11.37
C GLY A 54 19.62 16.32 -12.38
N GLN A 55 20.75 15.73 -12.01
CA GLN A 55 21.36 14.67 -12.83
C GLN A 55 20.51 13.39 -12.79
N PRO A 56 20.48 12.57 -13.86
CA PRO A 56 19.93 11.21 -13.82
C PRO A 56 20.67 10.37 -12.75
N THR A 57 20.13 9.41 -12.13
CA THR A 57 18.77 8.93 -12.01
C THR A 57 18.03 9.78 -10.99
N ARG A 58 16.92 10.38 -11.39
CA ARG A 58 16.15 11.33 -10.56
C ARG A 58 14.67 10.93 -10.48
N ALA A 59 13.99 11.34 -9.42
CA ALA A 59 12.54 11.14 -9.26
C ALA A 59 11.90 12.32 -8.55
N PHE A 60 10.63 12.56 -8.86
CA PHE A 60 9.75 13.52 -8.18
C PHE A 60 8.48 12.81 -7.70
N ALA A 61 8.13 13.02 -6.44
CA ALA A 61 6.92 12.50 -5.81
C ALA A 61 6.02 13.64 -5.34
N LEU A 62 4.72 13.43 -5.36
CA LEU A 62 3.69 14.45 -5.17
C LEU A 62 2.53 13.90 -4.33
N GLY A 63 2.06 14.68 -3.36
CA GLY A 63 0.83 14.45 -2.61
C GLY A 63 -0.29 15.41 -3.04
N ASP A 64 -1.54 15.00 -2.89
CA ASP A 64 -2.73 15.78 -3.29
C ASP A 64 -2.87 17.12 -2.56
N ASN A 65 -2.17 17.29 -1.44
CA ASN A 65 -2.12 18.53 -0.66
C ASN A 65 -0.96 19.46 -1.05
N GLY A 66 -0.29 19.19 -2.17
CA GLY A 66 0.86 19.96 -2.64
C GLY A 66 2.18 19.65 -1.95
N SER A 67 2.22 18.66 -1.02
CA SER A 67 3.49 18.15 -0.52
C SER A 67 4.25 17.45 -1.64
N PHE A 68 5.56 17.54 -1.60
CA PHE A 68 6.42 16.97 -2.62
C PHE A 68 7.74 16.48 -2.05
N GLY A 69 8.42 15.65 -2.80
CA GLY A 69 9.78 15.22 -2.57
C GLY A 69 10.48 14.93 -3.88
N TYR A 70 11.77 15.16 -3.94
CA TYR A 70 12.56 14.83 -5.10
C TYR A 70 13.92 14.26 -4.71
N SER A 71 14.51 13.57 -5.67
CA SER A 71 15.86 13.02 -5.58
C SER A 71 16.56 13.18 -6.91
N ALA A 72 17.89 13.18 -6.90
CA ALA A 72 18.72 13.17 -8.11
C ALA A 72 20.01 12.41 -7.84
N LYS A 73 20.71 11.99 -8.90
CA LYS A 73 22.00 11.30 -8.86
C LYS A 73 21.97 10.09 -7.92
N ARG A 74 21.01 9.18 -8.16
CA ARG A 74 20.90 7.93 -7.37
C ARG A 74 21.47 6.76 -8.15
N GLU A 75 21.85 5.71 -7.42
CA GLU A 75 22.46 4.50 -7.98
C GLU A 75 21.49 3.67 -8.83
N SER A 76 20.17 3.86 -8.64
CA SER A 76 19.13 3.16 -9.40
C SER A 76 17.82 3.95 -9.43
N ARG A 77 16.96 3.64 -10.43
CA ARG A 77 15.59 4.16 -10.55
C ARG A 77 14.77 3.86 -9.29
N ALA A 78 14.85 2.62 -8.77
CA ALA A 78 14.17 2.22 -7.54
C ALA A 78 14.60 3.09 -6.34
N ARG A 79 15.89 3.35 -6.20
CA ARG A 79 16.40 4.21 -5.11
C ARG A 79 16.00 5.67 -5.29
N ALA A 80 15.97 6.19 -6.51
CA ALA A 80 15.48 7.53 -6.78
C ALA A 80 14.03 7.69 -6.34
N VAL A 81 13.17 6.75 -6.72
CA VAL A 81 11.74 6.68 -6.32
C VAL A 81 11.60 6.61 -4.80
N ALA A 82 12.35 5.72 -4.14
CA ALA A 82 12.31 5.55 -2.70
C ALA A 82 12.61 6.84 -1.94
N VAL A 83 13.67 7.55 -2.34
CA VAL A 83 14.09 8.80 -1.70
C VAL A 83 13.08 9.92 -1.95
N ALA A 84 12.56 10.06 -3.17
CA ALA A 84 11.55 11.06 -3.49
C ALA A 84 10.25 10.83 -2.69
N LEU A 85 9.76 9.60 -2.63
CA LEU A 85 8.59 9.22 -1.83
C LEU A 85 8.83 9.45 -0.33
N TYR A 86 10.01 9.10 0.19
CA TYR A 86 10.35 9.36 1.59
C TYR A 86 10.26 10.85 1.94
N HIS A 87 10.86 11.73 1.13
CA HIS A 87 10.81 13.17 1.38
C HIS A 87 9.39 13.72 1.29
N CYS A 88 8.60 13.25 0.31
CA CYS A 88 7.22 13.64 0.17
C CYS A 88 6.36 13.14 1.35
N ASN A 89 6.40 11.87 1.68
CA ASN A 89 5.61 11.27 2.77
C ASN A 89 5.96 11.88 4.15
N ARG A 90 7.23 12.21 4.37
CA ARG A 90 7.67 12.88 5.62
C ARG A 90 7.05 14.28 5.77
N ALA A 91 6.85 14.99 4.66
CA ALA A 91 6.24 16.32 4.66
C ALA A 91 4.71 16.28 4.61
N ALA A 92 4.14 15.15 4.19
CA ALA A 92 2.72 15.01 3.92
C ALA A 92 1.97 14.37 5.09
N ARG A 93 0.73 14.83 5.30
CA ARG A 93 -0.31 14.07 6.03
C ARG A 93 -1.21 13.29 5.06
N ASN A 94 -0.70 13.02 3.87
CA ASN A 94 -1.38 12.36 2.76
C ASN A 94 -0.41 11.39 2.11
N ILE A 95 -0.95 10.42 1.35
CA ILE A 95 -0.09 9.54 0.58
C ILE A 95 0.50 10.28 -0.61
N CYS A 96 1.79 10.08 -0.84
CA CYS A 96 2.48 10.59 -2.01
C CYS A 96 2.57 9.52 -3.10
N ARG A 97 2.52 9.95 -4.34
CA ARG A 97 2.69 9.13 -5.55
C ARG A 97 3.88 9.61 -6.33
N VAL A 98 4.52 8.72 -7.06
CA VAL A 98 5.56 9.13 -7.99
C VAL A 98 4.90 9.93 -9.12
N TYR A 99 5.38 11.14 -9.37
CA TYR A 99 4.95 11.95 -10.50
C TYR A 99 5.78 11.65 -11.74
N ALA A 100 7.11 11.72 -11.62
CA ALA A 100 8.00 11.46 -12.72
C ALA A 100 9.31 10.78 -12.25
N VAL A 101 9.93 10.00 -13.14
CA VAL A 101 11.25 9.43 -12.96
C VAL A 101 12.06 9.69 -14.24
N ASP A 102 13.19 10.37 -14.11
CA ASP A 102 13.95 10.92 -15.21
C ASP A 102 13.04 11.76 -16.13
N ASP A 103 12.86 11.37 -17.37
CA ASP A 103 12.02 12.09 -18.34
C ASP A 103 10.65 11.43 -18.54
N ASP A 104 10.33 10.37 -17.75
CA ASP A 104 9.05 9.66 -17.82
C ASP A 104 8.04 10.17 -16.78
N VAL A 105 6.88 10.62 -17.20
CA VAL A 105 5.76 10.97 -16.33
C VAL A 105 4.99 9.70 -15.93
N GLU A 106 5.12 9.32 -14.65
CA GLU A 106 4.52 8.08 -14.09
C GLU A 106 3.14 8.29 -13.46
N TYR A 107 2.77 9.52 -13.17
CA TYR A 107 1.55 9.86 -12.43
C TYR A 107 0.26 9.27 -13.04
N PRO A 108 0.08 9.21 -14.38
CA PRO A 108 -1.10 8.59 -14.96
C PRO A 108 -1.30 7.12 -14.60
N ARG A 109 -0.22 6.38 -14.32
CA ARG A 109 -0.29 4.97 -13.89
C ARG A 109 -0.95 4.82 -12.52
N TYR A 110 -0.66 5.72 -11.57
CA TYR A 110 -1.28 5.71 -10.25
C TYR A 110 -2.77 6.05 -10.34
N ALA A 111 -3.15 7.05 -11.12
CA ALA A 111 -4.55 7.39 -11.36
C ALA A 111 -5.32 6.23 -12.03
N ALA A 112 -4.69 5.53 -12.97
CA ALA A 112 -5.27 4.34 -13.60
C ALA A 112 -5.45 3.20 -12.60
N PHE A 113 -4.43 2.92 -11.78
CA PHE A 113 -4.50 1.89 -10.74
C PHE A 113 -5.60 2.18 -9.71
N GLU A 114 -5.72 3.41 -9.25
CA GLU A 114 -6.76 3.81 -8.29
C GLU A 114 -8.16 3.63 -8.87
N ARG A 115 -8.38 4.03 -10.13
CA ARG A 115 -9.65 3.82 -10.83
C ARG A 115 -9.95 2.32 -10.99
N GLN A 116 -9.00 1.52 -11.48
CA GLN A 116 -9.16 0.08 -11.62
C GLN A 116 -9.43 -0.59 -10.27
N SER A 117 -8.77 -0.12 -9.20
CA SER A 117 -9.01 -0.60 -7.83
C SER A 117 -10.44 -0.35 -7.38
N LEU A 118 -10.99 0.85 -7.61
CA LEU A 118 -12.38 1.17 -7.28
C LEU A 118 -13.37 0.30 -8.05
N GLU A 119 -13.12 0.08 -9.34
CA GLU A 119 -13.94 -0.79 -10.18
C GLU A 119 -13.88 -2.27 -9.70
N ALA A 120 -12.68 -2.77 -9.37
CA ALA A 120 -12.49 -4.11 -8.83
C ALA A 120 -13.19 -4.29 -7.47
N LEU A 121 -13.08 -3.30 -6.57
CA LEU A 121 -13.79 -3.31 -5.29
C LEU A 121 -15.31 -3.29 -5.47
N ALA A 122 -15.83 -2.54 -6.44
CA ALA A 122 -17.26 -2.53 -6.75
C ALA A 122 -17.75 -3.88 -7.31
N ARG A 123 -16.91 -4.61 -8.05
CA ARG A 123 -17.20 -5.99 -8.48
C ARG A 123 -17.16 -6.94 -7.28
N LEU A 124 -16.11 -6.88 -6.47
CA LEU A 124 -15.92 -7.70 -5.28
C LEU A 124 -17.12 -7.62 -4.32
N ALA A 125 -17.73 -6.45 -4.16
CA ALA A 125 -18.91 -6.27 -3.32
C ALA A 125 -20.17 -7.04 -3.81
N ARG A 126 -20.15 -7.55 -5.03
CA ARG A 126 -21.27 -8.28 -5.66
C ARG A 126 -21.01 -9.78 -5.76
N GLU A 127 -19.78 -10.22 -5.57
CA GLU A 127 -19.37 -11.61 -5.72
C GLU A 127 -19.48 -12.34 -4.37
N PRO A 128 -20.17 -13.50 -4.31
CA PRO A 128 -20.18 -14.30 -3.11
C PRO A 128 -18.82 -14.98 -2.92
N VAL A 129 -18.10 -14.62 -1.88
CA VAL A 129 -16.93 -15.37 -1.43
C VAL A 129 -17.36 -16.42 -0.44
N THR A 130 -17.14 -17.69 -0.75
CA THR A 130 -17.50 -18.80 0.13
C THR A 130 -16.47 -18.95 1.25
N TYR A 131 -16.91 -19.40 2.42
CA TYR A 131 -16.03 -19.75 3.51
C TYR A 131 -15.29 -21.06 3.17
N ALA A 132 -14.08 -20.95 2.67
CA ALA A 132 -13.22 -22.06 2.28
C ALA A 132 -11.77 -21.74 2.62
N GLU A 133 -10.94 -22.77 2.75
CA GLU A 133 -9.49 -22.59 2.85
C GLU A 133 -8.91 -22.34 1.47
N TYR A 134 -8.16 -21.27 1.34
CA TYR A 134 -7.46 -20.92 0.11
C TYR A 134 -5.95 -20.97 0.30
N ALA A 135 -5.26 -21.74 -0.56
CA ALA A 135 -3.79 -21.79 -0.62
C ALA A 135 -3.11 -21.98 0.75
N GLU A 136 -3.59 -22.94 1.53
CA GLU A 136 -3.01 -23.29 2.84
C GLU A 136 -3.03 -22.14 3.88
N GLU A 137 -3.94 -21.17 3.76
CA GLU A 137 -3.99 -20.04 4.70
C GLU A 137 -4.21 -20.46 6.16
N PHE A 138 -4.81 -21.65 6.40
CA PHE A 138 -5.03 -22.26 7.72
C PHE A 138 -4.00 -23.30 8.11
N LYS A 139 -3.11 -23.68 7.22
CA LYS A 139 -2.18 -24.78 7.45
C LYS A 139 -1.28 -24.48 8.64
N ASP A 140 -1.30 -25.37 9.61
CA ASP A 140 -0.35 -25.33 10.71
C ASP A 140 0.97 -25.98 10.30
N PHE A 141 2.04 -25.19 10.32
CA PHE A 141 3.40 -25.66 10.08
C PHE A 141 4.12 -26.06 11.37
N GLY A 142 3.44 -26.07 12.51
CA GLY A 142 4.05 -26.35 13.81
C GLY A 142 5.00 -25.24 14.30
N VAL A 143 4.90 -24.04 13.74
CA VAL A 143 5.78 -22.92 14.05
C VAL A 143 5.16 -22.10 15.19
N VAL A 144 5.88 -22.04 16.32
CA VAL A 144 5.49 -21.14 17.42
C VAL A 144 5.72 -19.69 17.00
N SER A 145 4.73 -18.83 17.26
CA SER A 145 4.83 -17.41 16.93
C SER A 145 5.95 -16.73 17.74
N PRO A 146 7.01 -16.23 17.09
CA PRO A 146 8.06 -15.52 17.81
C PRO A 146 7.55 -14.12 18.22
N GLU A 147 8.11 -13.59 19.30
CA GLU A 147 7.88 -12.21 19.73
C GLU A 147 8.72 -11.20 18.93
N ASN A 148 9.81 -11.68 18.33
CA ASN A 148 10.79 -10.88 17.61
C ASN A 148 10.67 -11.05 16.08
N PHE A 149 11.33 -10.16 15.36
CA PHE A 149 11.40 -10.23 13.90
C PHE A 149 12.12 -11.50 13.41
N ARG A 150 11.63 -12.04 12.32
CA ARG A 150 12.36 -12.99 11.48
C ARG A 150 13.52 -12.26 10.81
N LYS A 151 14.75 -12.73 11.00
CA LYS A 151 15.96 -12.01 10.54
C LYS A 151 16.39 -12.42 9.14
N ASP A 152 16.14 -13.66 8.76
CA ASP A 152 16.56 -14.29 7.51
C ASP A 152 15.55 -15.34 7.05
N ASN A 153 15.84 -16.02 5.93
CA ASN A 153 15.01 -17.09 5.38
C ASN A 153 13.51 -16.71 5.40
N TYR A 154 13.17 -15.61 4.74
CA TYR A 154 11.80 -15.06 4.72
C TYR A 154 10.79 -15.93 4.00
N HIS A 155 11.21 -17.02 3.36
CA HIS A 155 10.32 -17.99 2.73
C HIS A 155 10.41 -19.34 3.45
N ALA A 156 9.64 -19.47 4.52
CA ALA A 156 9.51 -20.66 5.35
C ALA A 156 8.12 -20.69 5.97
N GLY A 157 7.67 -21.86 6.46
CA GLY A 157 6.37 -21.97 7.14
C GLY A 157 6.21 -20.90 8.23
N THR A 158 5.10 -20.16 8.20
CA THR A 158 4.80 -19.12 9.19
C THR A 158 3.89 -19.65 10.29
N PRO A 159 3.85 -19.03 11.49
CA PRO A 159 2.90 -19.39 12.54
C PRO A 159 1.45 -19.10 12.13
N LEU A 160 0.48 -19.67 12.84
CA LEU A 160 -0.96 -19.38 12.62
C LEU A 160 -1.39 -18.01 13.16
N SER A 161 -0.65 -17.48 14.12
CA SER A 161 -1.01 -16.22 14.79
C SER A 161 0.21 -15.35 15.03
N LEU A 162 -0.05 -14.08 15.28
CA LEU A 162 0.95 -13.07 15.62
C LEU A 162 0.47 -12.27 16.83
N LYS A 163 1.26 -12.25 17.90
CA LYS A 163 0.90 -11.60 19.17
C LYS A 163 0.60 -10.10 18.97
N GLY A 164 -0.60 -9.68 19.38
CA GLY A 164 -1.05 -8.29 19.26
C GLY A 164 -1.48 -7.88 17.84
N VAL A 165 -1.61 -8.83 16.93
CA VAL A 165 -2.08 -8.64 15.55
C VAL A 165 -3.20 -9.64 15.26
N ARG A 166 -4.23 -9.23 14.56
CA ARG A 166 -5.35 -10.10 14.20
C ARG A 166 -5.03 -10.89 12.94
N SER A 167 -5.11 -12.21 13.00
CA SER A 167 -5.08 -13.04 11.78
C SER A 167 -6.36 -12.82 10.98
N THR A 168 -6.20 -12.63 9.68
CA THR A 168 -7.31 -12.37 8.75
C THR A 168 -7.23 -13.37 7.61
N MET A 169 -8.37 -13.93 7.25
CA MET A 169 -8.53 -14.89 6.17
C MET A 169 -9.12 -14.23 4.94
N THR A 170 -9.05 -14.92 3.81
CA THR A 170 -9.55 -14.39 2.53
C THR A 170 -10.99 -13.91 2.62
N VAL A 171 -11.88 -14.71 3.18
CA VAL A 171 -13.31 -14.35 3.32
C VAL A 171 -13.52 -13.13 4.23
N ASP A 172 -12.76 -13.02 5.31
CA ASP A 172 -12.88 -11.90 6.24
C ASP A 172 -12.26 -10.63 5.64
N LEU A 173 -11.16 -10.77 4.90
CA LEU A 173 -10.56 -9.65 4.16
C LEU A 173 -11.54 -9.07 3.14
N VAL A 174 -12.22 -9.92 2.36
CA VAL A 174 -13.25 -9.47 1.41
C VAL A 174 -14.38 -8.70 2.13
N ARG A 175 -14.85 -9.19 3.26
CA ARG A 175 -15.87 -8.48 4.08
C ARG A 175 -15.35 -7.13 4.58
N MET A 176 -14.08 -7.07 5.01
CA MET A 176 -13.47 -5.81 5.44
C MET A 176 -13.34 -4.83 4.28
N MET A 177 -12.88 -5.27 3.12
CA MET A 177 -12.68 -4.41 1.94
C MET A 177 -13.99 -3.86 1.38
N THR A 178 -15.09 -4.58 1.55
CA THR A 178 -16.44 -4.18 1.09
C THR A 178 -17.28 -3.50 2.17
N SER A 179 -16.70 -3.26 3.35
CA SER A 179 -17.38 -2.56 4.45
C SER A 179 -17.42 -1.04 4.26
N SER A 180 -18.17 -0.33 5.10
CA SER A 180 -18.21 1.14 5.12
C SER A 180 -16.88 1.80 5.54
N THR A 181 -16.00 1.02 6.18
CA THR A 181 -14.68 1.49 6.63
C THR A 181 -13.63 0.48 6.17
N PRO A 182 -13.29 0.49 4.86
CA PRO A 182 -12.34 -0.46 4.33
C PRO A 182 -10.94 -0.26 4.94
N PRO A 183 -10.18 -1.35 5.12
CA PRO A 183 -8.84 -1.29 5.68
C PRO A 183 -7.86 -0.64 4.70
N VAL A 184 -6.75 -0.14 5.23
CA VAL A 184 -5.55 0.13 4.43
C VAL A 184 -4.86 -1.21 4.17
N LEU A 185 -4.57 -1.50 2.91
CA LEU A 185 -3.86 -2.72 2.51
C LEU A 185 -2.40 -2.40 2.24
N ILE A 186 -1.48 -3.11 2.88
CA ILE A 186 -0.04 -2.97 2.69
C ILE A 186 0.53 -4.26 2.13
N ASP A 187 0.98 -4.20 0.89
CA ASP A 187 1.73 -5.26 0.25
C ASP A 187 3.21 -5.13 0.62
N ALA A 188 3.71 -6.08 1.37
CA ALA A 188 5.10 -6.14 1.84
C ALA A 188 6.00 -7.03 0.98
N LEU A 189 5.52 -7.47 -0.19
CA LEU A 189 6.28 -8.34 -1.08
C LEU A 189 7.51 -7.61 -1.65
N GLU A 190 8.61 -8.31 -1.73
CA GLU A 190 9.79 -7.88 -2.48
C GLU A 190 9.67 -8.32 -3.96
N GLY A 191 10.37 -7.71 -4.83
CA GLY A 191 10.38 -8.09 -6.25
C GLY A 191 9.40 -7.28 -7.09
N GLU A 192 9.88 -6.92 -8.26
CA GLU A 192 9.16 -6.11 -9.24
C GLU A 192 8.26 -6.98 -10.14
N GLY A 193 7.27 -6.36 -10.78
CA GLY A 193 6.44 -6.99 -11.80
C GLY A 193 5.39 -7.97 -11.27
N HIS A 194 5.11 -8.00 -9.96
CA HIS A 194 4.06 -8.85 -9.41
C HIS A 194 2.68 -8.18 -9.50
N LYS A 195 1.65 -8.97 -9.24
CA LYS A 195 0.28 -8.50 -9.07
C LYS A 195 -0.05 -8.39 -7.58
N THR A 196 -0.92 -7.45 -7.25
CA THR A 196 -1.35 -7.18 -5.88
C THR A 196 -2.87 -7.10 -5.78
N LEU A 197 -3.39 -6.99 -4.55
CA LEU A 197 -4.81 -6.82 -4.28
C LEU A 197 -5.24 -5.38 -4.68
N PRO A 198 -6.48 -5.21 -5.18
CA PRO A 198 -7.01 -3.89 -5.52
C PRO A 198 -6.92 -2.91 -4.33
N GLY A 199 -6.38 -1.73 -4.57
CA GLY A 199 -6.23 -0.69 -3.56
C GLY A 199 -5.06 -0.88 -2.60
N ALA A 200 -4.22 -1.88 -2.79
CA ALA A 200 -3.06 -2.11 -1.94
C ALA A 200 -1.91 -1.13 -2.25
N TYR A 201 -1.24 -0.70 -1.21
CA TYR A 201 -0.02 0.09 -1.27
C TYR A 201 1.19 -0.84 -1.19
N TRP A 202 1.92 -0.99 -2.28
CA TRP A 202 3.13 -1.80 -2.29
C TRP A 202 4.29 -1.02 -1.66
N VAL A 203 4.83 -1.58 -0.55
CA VAL A 203 5.89 -0.97 0.26
C VAL A 203 7.07 -1.94 0.39
N ARG A 204 8.06 -1.77 -0.47
CA ARG A 204 9.26 -2.61 -0.46
C ARG A 204 10.07 -2.41 0.82
N GLY A 205 10.64 -3.48 1.33
CA GLY A 205 11.48 -3.47 2.53
C GLY A 205 10.73 -3.44 3.85
N ALA A 206 9.39 -3.32 3.84
CA ALA A 206 8.59 -3.21 5.07
C ALA A 206 8.82 -4.37 6.06
N GLY A 207 9.07 -5.57 5.52
CA GLY A 207 9.29 -6.80 6.28
C GLY A 207 10.76 -7.21 6.46
N ILE A 208 11.69 -6.53 5.81
CA ILE A 208 13.11 -6.87 5.88
C ILE A 208 13.68 -6.49 7.25
N TYR A 209 14.54 -7.34 7.81
CA TYR A 209 15.34 -7.05 8.98
C TYR A 209 16.72 -6.55 8.54
N ALA A 210 17.15 -5.41 9.02
CA ALA A 210 18.52 -4.91 8.79
C ALA A 210 19.49 -5.52 9.80
N GLU A 211 20.75 -5.68 9.41
CA GLU A 211 21.79 -6.27 10.26
C GLU A 211 22.13 -5.39 11.48
N SER A 212 21.85 -4.08 11.39
CA SER A 212 22.09 -3.13 12.47
C SER A 212 20.81 -2.59 13.10
N ASP A 213 20.88 -2.13 14.33
CA ASP A 213 19.76 -1.51 15.04
C ASP A 213 19.39 -0.17 14.41
N GLU A 214 20.38 0.58 13.92
CA GLU A 214 20.16 1.84 13.19
C GLU A 214 19.38 1.58 11.89
N GLY A 215 19.76 0.55 11.14
CA GLY A 215 19.06 0.16 9.92
C GLY A 215 17.61 -0.26 10.19
N ASN A 216 17.36 -0.99 11.28
CA ASN A 216 16.00 -1.37 11.70
C ASN A 216 15.20 -0.16 12.17
N ALA A 217 15.81 0.79 12.87
CA ALA A 217 15.17 2.05 13.25
C ALA A 217 14.80 2.88 12.02
N GLU A 218 15.67 2.95 11.01
CA GLU A 218 15.39 3.65 9.77
C GLU A 218 14.21 3.03 9.00
N ILE A 219 14.17 1.70 8.87
CA ILE A 219 13.04 0.97 8.27
C ILE A 219 11.74 1.28 9.02
N ARG A 220 11.75 1.22 10.35
CA ARG A 220 10.60 1.53 11.20
C ARG A 220 10.11 2.95 10.97
N ASP A 221 11.00 3.93 10.98
CA ASP A 221 10.65 5.35 10.86
C ASP A 221 10.08 5.66 9.47
N ARG A 222 10.69 5.12 8.41
CA ARG A 222 10.18 5.27 7.03
C ARG A 222 8.81 4.63 6.86
N LEU A 223 8.60 3.43 7.40
CA LEU A 223 7.28 2.78 7.42
C LEU A 223 6.27 3.63 8.22
N GLY A 224 6.69 4.16 9.36
CA GLY A 224 5.87 5.04 10.19
C GLY A 224 5.36 6.28 9.45
N TYR A 225 6.21 6.95 8.67
CA TYR A 225 5.78 8.09 7.85
C TYR A 225 4.77 7.69 6.77
N LEU A 226 5.01 6.56 6.10
CA LEU A 226 4.07 6.05 5.09
C LEU A 226 2.72 5.69 5.72
N LEU A 227 2.74 4.91 6.81
CA LEU A 227 1.52 4.53 7.52
C LEU A 227 0.74 5.75 8.02
N ALA A 228 1.42 6.76 8.57
CA ALA A 228 0.78 8.01 8.97
C ALA A 228 0.11 8.71 7.78
N GLY A 229 0.71 8.68 6.60
CA GLY A 229 0.11 9.20 5.37
C GLY A 229 -1.18 8.47 4.98
N VAL A 230 -1.12 7.15 4.84
CA VAL A 230 -2.26 6.33 4.37
C VAL A 230 -3.39 6.22 5.39
N THR A 231 -3.10 6.33 6.69
CA THR A 231 -4.10 6.36 7.77
C THR A 231 -4.55 7.76 8.15
N ARG A 232 -3.94 8.80 7.59
CA ARG A 232 -4.13 10.21 8.01
C ARG A 232 -3.85 10.42 9.49
N GLY A 233 -2.86 9.70 10.03
CA GLY A 233 -2.45 9.74 11.43
C GLY A 233 -3.34 8.95 12.39
N ASP A 234 -4.43 8.35 11.93
CA ASP A 234 -5.32 7.52 12.76
C ASP A 234 -4.69 6.16 13.05
N LYS A 235 -4.27 5.97 14.31
CA LYS A 235 -3.67 4.73 14.79
C LYS A 235 -4.68 3.59 15.00
N SER A 236 -5.98 3.89 14.99
CA SER A 236 -7.06 2.91 15.14
C SER A 236 -7.61 2.40 13.80
N ARG A 237 -7.22 3.04 12.70
CA ARG A 237 -7.66 2.62 11.36
C ARG A 237 -7.19 1.19 11.05
N PRO A 238 -8.07 0.31 10.55
CA PRO A 238 -7.68 -1.05 10.18
C PRO A 238 -6.58 -1.03 9.12
N ILE A 239 -5.48 -1.74 9.37
CA ILE A 239 -4.39 -1.94 8.41
C ILE A 239 -4.17 -3.44 8.27
N VAL A 240 -4.15 -3.94 7.04
CA VAL A 240 -3.88 -5.33 6.71
C VAL A 240 -2.53 -5.44 6.00
N PHE A 241 -1.63 -6.22 6.57
CA PHE A 241 -0.35 -6.56 5.94
C PHE A 241 -0.43 -7.93 5.29
N PHE A 242 0.08 -8.04 4.07
CA PHE A 242 0.18 -9.29 3.34
C PHE A 242 1.45 -9.32 2.47
N CYS A 243 1.81 -10.49 2.00
CA CYS A 243 2.83 -10.71 0.98
C CYS A 243 2.43 -11.88 0.08
N LEU A 244 3.33 -12.80 -0.27
CA LEU A 244 3.03 -13.82 -1.27
C LEU A 244 2.01 -14.86 -0.78
N ASP A 245 2.29 -15.52 0.35
CA ASP A 245 1.57 -16.69 0.84
C ASP A 245 1.85 -16.98 2.33
N SER A 246 1.35 -18.11 2.81
CA SER A 246 1.56 -18.60 4.18
C SER A 246 3.02 -18.99 4.52
N TRP A 247 3.93 -18.92 3.55
CA TRP A 247 5.37 -19.14 3.74
C TRP A 247 6.15 -17.83 3.81
N CYS A 248 5.51 -16.69 3.62
CA CYS A 248 6.18 -15.40 3.52
C CYS A 248 6.19 -14.63 4.86
N TRP A 249 7.39 -14.47 5.44
CA TRP A 249 7.59 -13.78 6.70
C TRP A 249 7.66 -12.25 6.59
N LEU A 250 7.71 -11.69 5.38
CA LEU A 250 7.83 -10.25 5.20
C LEU A 250 6.61 -9.51 5.75
N SER A 251 5.41 -9.99 5.48
CA SER A 251 4.18 -9.39 6.03
C SER A 251 4.05 -9.57 7.54
N PHE A 252 4.57 -10.68 8.10
CA PHE A 252 4.68 -10.89 9.55
C PHE A 252 5.52 -9.78 10.20
N ASN A 253 6.74 -9.57 9.71
CA ASN A 253 7.63 -8.53 10.22
C ASN A 253 7.05 -7.11 10.04
N ALA A 254 6.45 -6.83 8.89
CA ALA A 254 5.83 -5.52 8.62
C ALA A 254 4.68 -5.24 9.60
N ALA A 255 3.84 -6.25 9.88
CA ALA A 255 2.76 -6.15 10.86
C ALA A 255 3.28 -5.93 12.29
N LEU A 256 4.36 -6.62 12.68
CA LEU A 256 5.04 -6.37 13.95
C LEU A 256 5.49 -4.92 14.08
N ARG A 257 6.14 -4.37 13.05
CA ARG A 257 6.58 -2.96 13.06
C ARG A 257 5.42 -1.99 13.22
N ALA A 258 4.30 -2.24 12.54
CA ALA A 258 3.12 -1.39 12.68
C ALA A 258 2.55 -1.45 14.10
N ARG A 259 2.46 -2.63 14.71
CA ARG A 259 2.08 -2.80 16.12
C ARG A 259 3.01 -2.00 17.03
N ASP A 260 4.33 -2.12 16.85
CA ASP A 260 5.35 -1.47 17.68
C ASP A 260 5.38 0.06 17.44
N LEU A 261 4.88 0.53 16.30
CA LEU A 261 4.60 1.95 16.03
C LEU A 261 3.31 2.45 16.70
N GLY A 262 2.60 1.59 17.44
CA GLY A 262 1.40 1.93 18.21
C GLY A 262 0.10 1.90 17.40
N TYR A 263 0.05 1.23 16.25
CA TYR A 263 -1.21 0.95 15.57
C TYR A 263 -1.97 -0.15 16.31
N THR A 264 -3.24 0.10 16.65
CA THR A 264 -4.05 -0.76 17.53
C THR A 264 -4.96 -1.70 16.78
N ASN A 265 -5.11 -1.54 15.47
CA ASN A 265 -5.99 -2.33 14.62
C ASN A 265 -5.22 -2.92 13.43
N VAL A 266 -4.18 -3.68 13.78
CA VAL A 266 -3.30 -4.33 12.80
C VAL A 266 -3.81 -5.73 12.53
N HIS A 267 -3.88 -6.06 11.24
CA HIS A 267 -4.27 -7.35 10.72
C HIS A 267 -3.14 -7.96 9.88
N TRP A 268 -3.04 -9.26 9.90
CA TRP A 268 -2.13 -10.03 9.09
C TRP A 268 -2.90 -11.01 8.22
N TYR A 269 -2.92 -10.76 6.92
CA TYR A 269 -3.48 -11.67 5.92
C TYR A 269 -2.41 -12.64 5.46
N ARG A 270 -2.31 -13.76 6.19
CA ARG A 270 -1.27 -14.79 6.06
C ARG A 270 -1.32 -15.48 4.70
N GLY A 271 -2.50 -15.74 4.14
CA GLY A 271 -2.69 -16.39 2.84
C GLY A 271 -2.15 -15.57 1.67
N GLY A 272 -2.11 -14.24 1.79
CA GLY A 272 -1.49 -13.34 0.84
C GLY A 272 -2.03 -13.42 -0.58
N VAL A 273 -1.19 -13.04 -1.54
CA VAL A 273 -1.52 -13.02 -2.97
C VAL A 273 -1.99 -14.40 -3.47
N LYS A 274 -1.37 -15.50 -2.97
CA LYS A 274 -1.72 -16.83 -3.41
C LYS A 274 -3.11 -17.30 -2.96
N ALA A 275 -3.53 -16.96 -1.75
CA ALA A 275 -4.89 -17.28 -1.30
C ALA A 275 -5.93 -16.42 -2.06
N TRP A 276 -5.63 -15.15 -2.32
CA TRP A 276 -6.45 -14.28 -3.14
C TRP A 276 -6.63 -14.81 -4.57
N GLU A 277 -5.54 -15.25 -5.20
CA GLU A 277 -5.53 -15.87 -6.52
C GLU A 277 -6.35 -17.19 -6.53
N ALA A 278 -6.16 -18.06 -5.52
CA ALA A 278 -6.90 -19.31 -5.38
C ALA A 278 -8.41 -19.10 -5.21
N ALA A 279 -8.81 -18.00 -4.58
CA ALA A 279 -10.19 -17.56 -4.49
C ALA A 279 -10.73 -16.98 -5.81
N ARG A 280 -9.90 -16.90 -6.87
CA ARG A 280 -10.22 -16.34 -8.19
C ARG A 280 -10.65 -14.87 -8.15
N LEU A 281 -10.14 -14.13 -7.18
CA LEU A 281 -10.41 -12.72 -7.01
C LEU A 281 -9.49 -11.88 -7.90
N GLU A 282 -9.98 -10.73 -8.33
CA GLU A 282 -9.25 -9.85 -9.25
C GLU A 282 -7.97 -9.30 -8.62
N MET A 283 -6.90 -9.26 -9.39
CA MET A 283 -5.60 -8.67 -9.03
C MET A 283 -5.17 -7.64 -10.05
N LEU A 284 -4.45 -6.63 -9.61
CA LEU A 284 -3.91 -5.56 -10.44
C LEU A 284 -2.37 -5.58 -10.44
N PRO A 285 -1.70 -5.06 -11.48
CA PRO A 285 -0.25 -4.86 -11.43
C PRO A 285 0.13 -3.96 -10.24
N ALA A 286 1.11 -4.39 -9.44
CA ALA A 286 1.56 -3.63 -8.28
C ALA A 286 2.27 -2.33 -8.70
N LEU A 287 1.96 -1.23 -8.03
CA LEU A 287 2.67 0.04 -8.15
C LEU A 287 3.36 0.36 -6.83
N GLN A 288 4.62 0.77 -6.92
CA GLN A 288 5.41 1.08 -5.73
C GLN A 288 4.97 2.42 -5.13
N TYR A 289 4.52 2.38 -3.87
CA TYR A 289 4.18 3.57 -3.06
C TYR A 289 5.26 3.91 -2.03
N GLY A 290 6.17 3.00 -1.76
CA GLY A 290 7.24 3.25 -0.83
C GLY A 290 8.34 2.19 -0.89
N GLN A 291 9.49 2.57 -0.39
CA GLN A 291 10.59 1.68 -0.09
C GLN A 291 11.22 2.16 1.21
N VAL A 292 11.30 1.26 2.17
CA VAL A 292 11.74 1.60 3.53
C VAL A 292 13.13 1.04 3.88
N ARG A 293 13.72 0.31 2.94
CA ARG A 293 15.10 -0.18 3.02
C ARG A 293 15.96 0.42 1.90
#